data_b573451dd6d980105468348aab42d8bd
#
_entry.id   b573451dd6d980105468348aab42d8bd
#
_cell.length_a   1.000
_cell.length_b   1.000
_cell.length_c   1.000
_cell.angle_alpha   90.00
_cell.angle_beta   90.00
_cell.angle_gamma   90.00
#
_symmetry.space_group_name_H-M   'P 1'
#
loop_
_entity.id
_entity.type
_entity.pdbx_description
1 polymer ?
#
loop_
_entity_poly.entity_id
_entity_poly.type
_entity_poly.pdbx_seq_one_letter_code
_entity_poly.pdbx_strand_id
1 'polypeptide(L)'
;MTMRALYCLVMTTTDSQALAETLAQKIVSAQLAACVQLQPVTSFYVWQGQSRRDAEYLLLIKTRQALYAALESFIQTHHNYATPEILQLPLTGGSPAYLQWLQAQTMDPAVDEASDAAMDQA
;
A
#
# COMPACT_ATOMS: atom_id res chain seq x y z
N MET A 1 -22.47 15.20 2.85
CA MET A 1 -22.11 13.77 3.04
C MET A 1 -20.77 13.50 2.36
N THR A 2 -19.87 12.93 3.10
CA THR A 2 -18.55 12.64 2.58
C THR A 2 -18.56 11.30 1.86
N MET A 3 -18.12 11.30 0.60
CA MET A 3 -18.00 10.04 -0.13
C MET A 3 -16.75 9.31 0.28
N ARG A 4 -16.89 8.02 0.55
CA ARG A 4 -15.79 7.17 0.90
C ARG A 4 -14.95 6.89 -0.35
N ALA A 5 -13.62 7.03 -0.23
CA ALA A 5 -12.73 6.68 -1.33
C ALA A 5 -12.69 5.17 -1.49
N LEU A 6 -12.88 4.68 -2.72
CA LEU A 6 -12.82 3.25 -3.02
C LEU A 6 -11.40 2.78 -3.29
N TYR A 7 -10.53 3.68 -3.70
CA TYR A 7 -9.16 3.39 -4.12
C TYR A 7 -8.18 4.18 -3.28
N CYS A 8 -6.97 3.66 -3.16
CA CYS A 8 -5.96 4.33 -2.36
C CYS A 8 -4.56 4.09 -2.92
N LEU A 9 -3.66 4.99 -2.53
CA LEU A 9 -2.24 4.85 -2.75
C LEU A 9 -1.60 4.52 -1.40
N VAL A 10 -0.84 3.43 -1.34
CA VAL A 10 -0.11 3.06 -0.13
C VAL A 10 1.37 3.30 -0.39
N MET A 11 2.03 3.93 0.58
CA MET A 11 3.45 4.26 0.47
C MET A 11 4.23 3.55 1.55
N THR A 12 5.35 2.98 1.19
CA THR A 12 6.34 2.46 2.13
C THR A 12 7.73 2.67 1.55
N THR A 13 8.74 2.69 2.42
CA THR A 13 10.14 2.85 2.01
C THR A 13 10.99 1.77 2.64
N THR A 14 12.06 1.39 1.95
CA THR A 14 13.08 0.47 2.49
C THR A 14 14.44 0.87 1.94
N ASP A 15 15.48 0.56 2.68
CA ASP A 15 16.86 0.82 2.25
C ASP A 15 17.41 -0.28 1.34
N SER A 16 16.66 -1.35 1.12
CA SER A 16 17.09 -2.50 0.32
C SER A 16 16.32 -2.54 -0.99
N GLN A 17 17.04 -2.36 -2.11
CA GLN A 17 16.42 -2.49 -3.43
C GLN A 17 15.88 -3.89 -3.65
N ALA A 18 16.65 -4.90 -3.24
CA ALA A 18 16.22 -6.29 -3.40
C ALA A 18 14.92 -6.56 -2.65
N LEU A 19 14.78 -6.04 -1.42
CA LEU A 19 13.56 -6.20 -0.66
C LEU A 19 12.42 -5.44 -1.30
N ALA A 20 12.67 -4.22 -1.80
CA ALA A 20 11.63 -3.44 -2.48
C ALA A 20 11.05 -4.21 -3.66
N GLU A 21 11.93 -4.80 -4.48
CA GLU A 21 11.49 -5.58 -5.64
C GLU A 21 10.75 -6.85 -5.23
N THR A 22 11.22 -7.54 -4.19
CA THR A 22 10.56 -8.73 -3.68
C THR A 22 9.18 -8.40 -3.13
N LEU A 23 9.06 -7.32 -2.36
CA LEU A 23 7.77 -6.86 -1.84
C LEU A 23 6.82 -6.54 -3.00
N ALA A 24 7.30 -5.78 -3.99
CA ALA A 24 6.48 -5.41 -5.13
C ALA A 24 5.93 -6.64 -5.86
N GLN A 25 6.79 -7.61 -6.14
CA GLN A 25 6.39 -8.83 -6.83
C GLN A 25 5.38 -9.63 -6.03
N LYS A 26 5.63 -9.80 -4.74
CA LYS A 26 4.73 -10.57 -3.87
C LYS A 26 3.38 -9.90 -3.70
N ILE A 27 3.36 -8.59 -3.55
CA ILE A 27 2.12 -7.83 -3.39
C ILE A 27 1.25 -7.97 -4.63
N VAL A 28 1.84 -7.82 -5.80
CA VAL A 28 1.09 -7.95 -7.06
C VAL A 28 0.66 -9.40 -7.29
N SER A 29 1.52 -10.37 -7.03
CA SER A 29 1.19 -11.78 -7.18
C SER A 29 0.06 -12.22 -6.26
N ALA A 30 0.01 -11.67 -5.06
CA ALA A 30 -1.05 -11.95 -4.10
C ALA A 30 -2.34 -11.18 -4.41
N GLN A 31 -2.33 -10.34 -5.44
CA GLN A 31 -3.48 -9.50 -5.81
C GLN A 31 -3.89 -8.52 -4.72
N LEU A 32 -2.95 -8.16 -3.85
CA LEU A 32 -3.16 -7.15 -2.82
C LEU A 32 -3.06 -5.73 -3.40
N ALA A 33 -2.51 -5.60 -4.60
CA ALA A 33 -2.45 -4.35 -5.33
C ALA A 33 -2.40 -4.64 -6.82
N ALA A 34 -2.85 -3.67 -7.60
CA ALA A 34 -2.84 -3.78 -9.06
C ALA A 34 -1.51 -3.35 -9.65
N CYS A 35 -0.83 -2.43 -8.98
CA CYS A 35 0.39 -1.83 -9.51
C CYS A 35 1.27 -1.38 -8.35
N VAL A 36 2.56 -1.67 -8.44
CA VAL A 36 3.57 -1.15 -7.52
C VAL A 36 4.67 -0.52 -8.34
N GLN A 37 4.98 0.73 -8.05
CA GLN A 37 6.06 1.45 -8.69
C GLN A 37 7.15 1.73 -7.68
N LEU A 38 8.41 1.63 -8.11
CA LEU A 38 9.57 1.87 -7.25
C LEU A 38 10.29 3.13 -7.72
N GLN A 39 10.74 3.91 -6.74
CA GLN A 39 11.48 5.14 -7.02
C GLN A 39 12.58 5.30 -5.99
N PRO A 40 13.85 5.51 -6.43
CA PRO A 40 14.91 5.86 -5.51
C PRO A 40 14.65 7.25 -4.92
N VAL A 41 14.83 7.37 -3.62
CA VAL A 41 14.66 8.66 -2.92
C VAL A 41 15.79 8.85 -1.93
N THR A 42 16.00 10.10 -1.52
CA THR A 42 16.86 10.43 -0.39
C THR A 42 15.96 10.92 0.72
N SER A 43 16.01 10.25 1.86
CA SER A 43 15.16 10.57 3.00
C SER A 43 15.94 11.25 4.09
N PHE A 44 15.38 12.34 4.62
CA PHE A 44 15.90 13.05 5.77
C PHE A 44 14.89 12.93 6.89
N TYR A 45 15.30 12.41 8.05
CA TYR A 45 14.37 12.14 9.13
C TYR A 45 15.11 12.07 10.48
N VAL A 46 14.35 12.02 11.55
CA VAL A 46 14.89 11.84 12.90
C VAL A 46 14.56 10.42 13.38
N TRP A 47 15.58 9.73 13.86
CA TRP A 47 15.40 8.41 14.45
C TRP A 47 16.22 8.33 15.73
N GLN A 48 15.55 8.01 16.83
CA GLN A 48 16.19 7.89 18.15
C GLN A 48 16.99 9.16 18.51
N GLY A 49 16.39 10.33 18.25
CA GLY A 49 17.01 11.62 18.54
C GLY A 49 18.11 12.04 17.59
N GLN A 50 18.40 11.24 16.57
CA GLN A 50 19.46 11.52 15.60
C GLN A 50 18.89 11.95 14.27
N SER A 51 19.47 12.98 13.68
CA SER A 51 19.14 13.40 12.32
C SER A 51 19.83 12.45 11.34
N ARG A 52 19.06 11.90 10.41
CA ARG A 52 19.53 10.90 9.45
C ARG A 52 19.31 11.35 8.03
N ARG A 53 20.18 10.88 7.15
CA ARG A 53 20.06 11.06 5.70
C ARG A 53 20.39 9.71 5.07
N ASP A 54 19.39 9.08 4.45
CA ASP A 54 19.55 7.74 3.89
C ASP A 54 19.03 7.66 2.48
N ALA A 55 19.68 6.83 1.66
CA ALA A 55 19.14 6.43 0.36
C ALA A 55 18.12 5.34 0.59
N GLU A 56 16.93 5.53 0.04
CA GLU A 56 15.85 4.56 0.19
C GLU A 56 15.14 4.35 -1.14
N TYR A 57 14.27 3.36 -1.15
CA TYR A 57 13.42 3.02 -2.30
C TYR A 57 11.99 3.18 -1.85
N LEU A 58 11.27 4.07 -2.52
CA LEU A 58 9.87 4.36 -2.25
C LEU A 58 9.01 3.45 -3.11
N LEU A 59 8.09 2.74 -2.46
CA LEU A 59 7.08 1.95 -3.16
C LEU A 59 5.79 2.74 -3.20
N LEU A 60 5.25 2.91 -4.40
CA LEU A 60 3.96 3.54 -4.63
C LEU A 60 3.00 2.42 -5.05
N ILE A 61 2.06 2.09 -4.16
CA ILE A 61 1.24 0.89 -4.28
C ILE A 61 -0.20 1.32 -4.52
N LYS A 62 -0.76 0.94 -5.67
CA LYS A 62 -2.13 1.34 -6.04
C LYS A 62 -3.06 0.17 -5.83
N THR A 63 -4.06 0.36 -4.98
CA THR A 63 -4.98 -0.71 -4.61
C THR A 63 -6.34 -0.15 -4.21
N ARG A 64 -7.20 -1.03 -3.71
CA ARG A 64 -8.51 -0.64 -3.18
C ARG A 64 -8.42 -0.43 -1.68
N GLN A 65 -9.21 0.50 -1.17
CA GLN A 65 -9.24 0.77 0.26
C GLN A 65 -9.63 -0.48 1.06
N ALA A 66 -10.49 -1.32 0.51
CA ALA A 66 -10.92 -2.56 1.16
C ALA A 66 -9.76 -3.53 1.43
N LEU A 67 -8.66 -3.40 0.69
CA LEU A 67 -7.49 -4.28 0.86
C LEU A 67 -6.40 -3.66 1.73
N TYR A 68 -6.59 -2.43 2.19
CA TYR A 68 -5.51 -1.74 2.90
C TYR A 68 -5.05 -2.48 4.15
N ALA A 69 -5.98 -2.95 4.98
CA ALA A 69 -5.59 -3.62 6.23
C ALA A 69 -4.76 -4.88 5.96
N ALA A 70 -5.17 -5.67 4.95
CA ALA A 70 -4.42 -6.87 4.56
C ALA A 70 -3.05 -6.50 4.00
N LEU A 71 -2.99 -5.44 3.20
CA LEU A 71 -1.72 -4.96 2.63
C LEU A 71 -0.78 -4.45 3.72
N GLU A 72 -1.29 -3.66 4.65
CA GLU A 72 -0.49 -3.16 5.78
C GLU A 72 0.13 -4.31 6.56
N SER A 73 -0.70 -5.31 6.89
CA SER A 73 -0.22 -6.48 7.62
C SER A 73 0.85 -7.24 6.83
N PHE A 74 0.64 -7.38 5.53
CA PHE A 74 1.61 -8.05 4.66
C PHE A 74 2.95 -7.30 4.66
N ILE A 75 2.91 -5.98 4.53
CA ILE A 75 4.14 -5.17 4.51
C ILE A 75 4.86 -5.28 5.86
N GLN A 76 4.14 -5.17 6.96
CA GLN A 76 4.74 -5.29 8.29
C GLN A 76 5.43 -6.63 8.48
N THR A 77 4.82 -7.70 8.01
CA THR A 77 5.37 -9.05 8.15
C THR A 77 6.67 -9.24 7.37
N HIS A 78 6.79 -8.59 6.21
CA HIS A 78 7.90 -8.82 5.28
C HIS A 78 8.93 -7.70 5.27
N HIS A 79 8.73 -6.64 6.04
CA HIS A 79 9.64 -5.49 6.02
C HIS A 79 10.87 -5.73 6.87
N ASN A 80 11.98 -5.07 6.51
CA ASN A 80 13.25 -5.18 7.25
C ASN A 80 13.40 -4.16 8.37
N TYR A 81 12.50 -3.16 8.45
CA TYR A 81 12.52 -2.17 9.53
C TYR A 81 11.60 -2.62 10.66
N ALA A 82 11.97 -2.24 11.89
CA ALA A 82 11.11 -2.47 13.05
C ALA A 82 9.86 -1.60 12.98
N THR A 83 10.01 -0.36 12.51
CA THR A 83 8.91 0.59 12.38
C THR A 83 8.94 1.16 10.96
N PRO A 84 8.37 0.44 9.98
CA PRO A 84 8.37 0.94 8.61
C PRO A 84 7.35 2.07 8.43
N GLU A 85 7.64 2.97 7.48
CA GLU A 85 6.65 3.91 7.00
C GLU A 85 5.60 3.13 6.23
N ILE A 86 4.33 3.21 6.63
CA ILE A 86 3.21 2.66 5.87
C ILE A 86 2.09 3.67 5.95
N LEU A 87 1.80 4.32 4.84
CA LEU A 87 0.80 5.38 4.78
C LEU A 87 -0.24 5.04 3.71
N GLN A 88 -1.49 5.37 4.00
CA GLN A 88 -2.57 5.26 3.04
C GLN A 88 -3.06 6.65 2.67
N LEU A 89 -3.12 6.94 1.38
CA LEU A 89 -3.70 8.17 0.87
C LEU A 89 -4.93 7.83 0.03
N PRO A 90 -6.06 8.49 0.27
CA PRO A 90 -7.24 8.25 -0.57
C PRO A 90 -7.01 8.77 -1.98
N LEU A 91 -7.46 8.00 -2.98
CA LEU A 91 -7.50 8.45 -4.36
C LEU A 91 -8.94 8.91 -4.63
N THR A 92 -9.11 10.20 -4.79
CA THR A 92 -10.42 10.80 -4.90
C THR A 92 -10.98 10.77 -6.32
N GLY A 93 -10.15 10.41 -7.29
CA GLY A 93 -10.58 10.31 -8.69
C GLY A 93 -9.52 9.67 -9.54
N GLY A 94 -9.93 9.24 -10.72
CA GLY A 94 -9.06 8.66 -11.72
C GLY A 94 -9.88 8.38 -12.96
N SER A 95 -9.23 8.06 -14.09
CA SER A 95 -9.96 7.73 -15.29
C SER A 95 -10.77 6.44 -15.06
N PRO A 96 -12.01 6.38 -15.54
CA PRO A 96 -12.86 5.20 -15.30
C PRO A 96 -12.22 3.90 -15.79
N ALA A 97 -11.58 3.92 -16.95
CA ALA A 97 -10.96 2.72 -17.49
C ALA A 97 -9.81 2.22 -16.60
N TYR A 98 -9.00 3.13 -16.08
CA TYR A 98 -7.89 2.75 -15.20
C TYR A 98 -8.40 2.20 -13.87
N LEU A 99 -9.40 2.84 -13.28
CA LEU A 99 -9.97 2.40 -12.01
C LEU A 99 -10.64 1.04 -12.14
N GLN A 100 -11.30 0.78 -13.26
CA GLN A 100 -11.88 -0.54 -13.54
C GLN A 100 -10.79 -1.60 -13.67
N TRP A 101 -9.70 -1.27 -14.34
CA TRP A 101 -8.56 -2.17 -14.45
C TRP A 101 -7.97 -2.46 -13.07
N LEU A 102 -7.80 -1.42 -12.25
CA LEU A 102 -7.26 -1.57 -10.90
C LEU A 102 -8.11 -2.52 -10.07
N GLN A 103 -9.43 -2.35 -10.14
CA GLN A 103 -10.34 -3.23 -9.41
C GLN A 103 -10.26 -4.67 -9.92
N ALA A 104 -10.19 -4.86 -11.23
CA ALA A 104 -10.15 -6.20 -11.83
C ALA A 104 -8.88 -6.96 -11.48
N GLN A 105 -7.77 -6.27 -11.21
CA GLN A 105 -6.49 -6.90 -10.91
C GLN A 105 -6.26 -7.15 -9.43
N THR A 106 -7.17 -6.72 -8.57
CA THR A 106 -7.06 -6.94 -7.13
C THR A 106 -8.03 -8.00 -6.66
N MET A 107 -7.63 -8.76 -5.64
CA MET A 107 -8.46 -9.84 -5.11
C MET A 107 -9.72 -9.29 -4.46
N ASP A 108 -10.77 -10.10 -4.43
CA ASP A 108 -11.94 -9.76 -3.64
C ASP A 108 -11.61 -10.06 -2.17
N PRO A 109 -11.82 -9.12 -1.26
CA PRO A 109 -11.57 -9.36 0.15
C PRO A 109 -12.74 -10.15 0.76
N ALA A 110 -12.88 -11.43 0.37
CA ALA A 110 -14.08 -12.21 0.69
C ALA A 110 -14.32 -12.32 2.19
N VAL A 111 -13.25 -12.59 2.96
CA VAL A 111 -13.37 -12.71 4.42
C VAL A 111 -13.57 -11.33 5.04
N ASP A 112 -12.75 -10.37 4.62
CA ASP A 112 -12.86 -8.99 5.07
C ASP A 112 -14.13 -8.35 4.54
N GLU A 113 -14.53 -8.74 3.34
CA GLU A 113 -15.75 -8.27 2.73
C GLU A 113 -16.96 -8.66 3.55
N ALA A 114 -16.99 -9.89 4.05
CA ALA A 114 -18.07 -10.32 4.93
C ALA A 114 -18.10 -9.48 6.20
N SER A 115 -16.94 -9.18 6.78
CA SER A 115 -16.84 -8.32 7.95
C SER A 115 -17.23 -6.89 7.61
N ASP A 116 -16.77 -6.39 6.48
CA ASP A 116 -17.09 -5.04 6.03
C ASP A 116 -18.56 -4.90 5.74
N ALA A 117 -19.16 -5.89 5.09
CA ALA A 117 -20.58 -5.88 4.82
C ALA A 117 -21.39 -5.83 6.12
N ALA A 118 -20.98 -6.59 7.13
CA ALA A 118 -21.62 -6.58 8.43
C ALA A 118 -21.47 -5.20 9.09
N MET A 119 -20.31 -4.59 8.98
CA MET A 119 -20.06 -3.26 9.53
C MET A 119 -20.82 -2.18 8.77
N ASP A 120 -20.90 -2.30 7.46
CA ASP A 120 -21.61 -1.32 6.66
C ASP A 120 -23.12 -1.37 6.91
N GLN A 121 -23.61 -2.51 7.32
CA GLN A 121 -25.03 -2.68 7.64
C GLN A 121 -25.35 -2.27 9.07
N ALA A 122 -24.34 -2.15 9.87
CA ALA A 122 -24.51 -1.70 11.24
C ALA A 122 -24.52 -0.17 11.28
#